data_2120b7f7c30ba40e1d5c58245eace3cb
#
_entry.id   2120b7f7c30ba40e1d5c58245eace3cb
#
_cell.length_a   1.000
_cell.length_b   1.000
_cell.length_c   1.000
_cell.angle_alpha   90.00
_cell.angle_beta   90.00
_cell.angle_gamma   90.00
#
_symmetry.space_group_name_H-M   'P 1'
#
loop_
_entity.id
_entity.type
_entity.pdbx_description
1 polymer ?
#
loop_
_entity_poly.entity_id
_entity_poly.type
_entity_poly.pdbx_seq_one_letter_code
_entity_poly.pdbx_strand_id
1 'polypeptide(L)'
;GKPDGAVVQFGGQTAIKLTEALMKMGVPILGTSAENVDKAEDRELFDEILEECEIPRPTGGTVFTAEEAKEVANRLGYPVLVRPSYVLGGQGMQIAINDNDIDEFIGIINRIAQDHPILVDKYLQGKEIEVDAVCDGEDILIPGIMEHIERAGIHSGDSISVYPAQSLTQKAKDKIAEYTRRLAKSLHVIGLINIQFIVCGEDDVYVIEVNPRSSRTVPYISKVTGIPIVPLASKVIIGNKIKELGYTPGLQPEADYVAVKMPVFSFEKIRGADISLGPEMKSTGECLGIAKTFDEALYKAFLGAGIKLPKFKKHDHDCP
;
A
#
# COMPACT_ATOMS: atom_id res chain seq x y z
N GLY A 1 23.64 -28.31 -3.23
CA GLY A 1 23.02 -28.77 -1.99
C GLY A 1 21.48 -28.79 -2.18
N LYS A 2 20.79 -29.55 -1.38
CA LYS A 2 19.32 -29.53 -1.34
C LYS A 2 18.94 -28.30 -0.50
N PRO A 3 18.09 -27.35 -0.98
CA PRO A 3 17.66 -26.21 -0.19
C PRO A 3 16.76 -26.66 0.95
N ASP A 4 16.78 -25.94 2.08
CA ASP A 4 15.92 -26.20 3.24
C ASP A 4 14.51 -25.67 3.03
N GLY A 5 14.32 -24.67 2.18
CA GLY A 5 13.05 -24.08 1.86
C GLY A 5 13.16 -22.91 0.87
N ALA A 6 12.04 -22.25 0.61
CA ALA A 6 11.95 -21.09 -0.28
C ALA A 6 11.36 -19.89 0.46
N VAL A 7 11.93 -18.71 0.23
CA VAL A 7 11.39 -17.42 0.67
C VAL A 7 10.70 -16.76 -0.52
N VAL A 8 9.40 -16.54 -0.43
CA VAL A 8 8.59 -15.95 -1.52
C VAL A 8 8.26 -14.48 -1.32
N GLN A 9 8.47 -13.94 -0.11
CA GLN A 9 8.04 -12.59 0.28
C GLN A 9 8.76 -11.46 -0.45
N PHE A 10 9.94 -11.68 -1.01
CA PHE A 10 10.74 -10.62 -1.63
C PHE A 10 10.47 -10.41 -3.13
N GLY A 11 9.72 -11.30 -3.76
CA GLY A 11 9.51 -11.30 -5.21
C GLY A 11 8.19 -10.67 -5.68
N GLY A 12 7.46 -9.99 -4.83
CA GLY A 12 6.14 -9.42 -5.14
C GLY A 12 5.10 -10.49 -5.48
N GLN A 13 4.02 -10.12 -6.17
CA GLN A 13 2.91 -11.02 -6.48
C GLN A 13 3.29 -12.25 -7.31
N THR A 14 4.26 -12.12 -8.19
CA THR A 14 4.70 -13.25 -9.01
C THR A 14 5.28 -14.38 -8.15
N ALA A 15 6.09 -14.05 -7.15
CA ALA A 15 6.68 -15.03 -6.24
C ALA A 15 5.62 -15.61 -5.27
N ILE A 16 4.71 -14.77 -4.77
CA ILE A 16 3.61 -15.22 -3.91
C ILE A 16 2.74 -16.26 -4.61
N LYS A 17 2.39 -16.06 -5.87
CA LYS A 17 1.62 -17.02 -6.68
C LYS A 17 2.29 -18.39 -6.87
N LEU A 18 3.62 -18.47 -6.71
CA LEU A 18 4.33 -19.74 -6.77
C LEU A 18 4.25 -20.54 -5.47
N THR A 19 3.76 -19.95 -4.39
CA THR A 19 3.76 -20.55 -3.05
C THR A 19 3.04 -21.89 -3.04
N GLU A 20 1.81 -21.95 -3.55
CA GLU A 20 1.02 -23.18 -3.60
C GLU A 20 1.69 -24.27 -4.44
N ALA A 21 2.24 -23.92 -5.61
CA ALA A 21 2.94 -24.84 -6.47
C ALA A 21 4.20 -25.42 -5.78
N LEU A 22 4.97 -24.57 -5.09
CA LEU A 22 6.15 -25.00 -4.34
C LEU A 22 5.76 -25.95 -3.20
N MET A 23 4.70 -25.66 -2.47
CA MET A 23 4.19 -26.53 -1.41
C MET A 23 3.75 -27.88 -1.93
N LYS A 24 3.03 -27.94 -3.07
CA LYS A 24 2.64 -29.20 -3.74
C LYS A 24 3.85 -30.02 -4.18
N MET A 25 4.98 -29.37 -4.47
CA MET A 25 6.26 -30.03 -4.77
C MET A 25 7.02 -30.46 -3.52
N GLY A 26 6.50 -30.23 -2.32
CA GLY A 26 7.14 -30.54 -1.05
C GLY A 26 8.27 -29.58 -0.66
N VAL A 27 8.29 -28.38 -1.22
CA VAL A 27 9.26 -27.33 -0.82
C VAL A 27 8.68 -26.53 0.35
N PRO A 28 9.34 -26.53 1.52
CA PRO A 28 8.92 -25.72 2.65
C PRO A 28 8.96 -24.21 2.31
N ILE A 29 7.92 -23.48 2.70
CA ILE A 29 7.91 -22.01 2.60
C ILE A 29 8.42 -21.44 3.93
N LEU A 30 9.45 -20.61 3.85
CA LEU A 30 10.04 -19.92 5.00
C LEU A 30 9.42 -18.52 5.12
N GLY A 31 9.06 -18.15 6.35
CA GLY A 31 8.36 -16.89 6.65
C GLY A 31 6.86 -17.08 6.88
N THR A 32 6.05 -16.12 6.48
CA THR A 32 4.59 -16.21 6.59
C THR A 32 4.05 -17.38 5.77
N SER A 33 3.17 -18.19 6.37
CA SER A 33 2.61 -19.36 5.68
C SER A 33 1.69 -18.96 4.51
N ALA A 34 1.56 -19.86 3.53
CA ALA A 34 0.64 -19.65 2.40
C ALA A 34 -0.79 -19.40 2.86
N GLU A 35 -1.27 -20.17 3.84
CA GLU A 35 -2.61 -20.00 4.41
C GLU A 35 -2.84 -18.57 4.96
N ASN A 36 -1.85 -17.99 5.63
CA ASN A 36 -1.97 -16.65 6.18
C ASN A 36 -1.81 -15.55 5.12
N VAL A 37 -1.09 -15.84 4.03
CA VAL A 37 -1.07 -14.97 2.85
C VAL A 37 -2.45 -14.97 2.18
N ASP A 38 -3.05 -16.14 1.99
CA ASP A 38 -4.38 -16.29 1.38
C ASP A 38 -5.46 -15.57 2.21
N LYS A 39 -5.38 -15.65 3.55
CA LYS A 39 -6.29 -14.91 4.46
C LYS A 39 -6.21 -13.39 4.28
N ALA A 40 -5.05 -12.85 3.93
CA ALA A 40 -4.90 -11.43 3.66
C ALA A 40 -5.41 -11.02 2.27
N GLU A 41 -5.40 -11.94 1.31
CA GLU A 41 -5.83 -11.70 -0.08
C GLU A 41 -7.33 -12.02 -0.30
N ASP A 42 -7.89 -12.95 0.48
CA ASP A 42 -9.31 -13.28 0.43
C ASP A 42 -10.14 -12.22 1.17
N ARG A 43 -11.14 -11.67 0.47
CA ARG A 43 -11.94 -10.56 1.00
C ARG A 43 -12.72 -10.93 2.26
N GLU A 44 -13.36 -12.07 2.26
CA GLU A 44 -14.24 -12.47 3.37
C GLU A 44 -13.41 -12.79 4.61
N LEU A 45 -12.33 -13.55 4.44
CA LEU A 45 -11.41 -13.89 5.52
C LEU A 45 -10.70 -12.65 6.07
N PHE A 46 -10.33 -11.71 5.20
CA PHE A 46 -9.71 -10.46 5.63
C PHE A 46 -10.70 -9.57 6.39
N ASP A 47 -11.95 -9.52 5.96
CA ASP A 47 -13.01 -8.79 6.67
C ASP A 47 -13.23 -9.35 8.08
N GLU A 48 -13.22 -10.68 8.26
CA GLU A 48 -13.28 -11.34 9.56
C GLU A 48 -12.09 -10.96 10.45
N ILE A 49 -10.88 -10.94 9.88
CA ILE A 49 -9.66 -10.53 10.61
C ILE A 49 -9.75 -9.07 11.07
N LEU A 50 -10.24 -8.17 10.23
CA LEU A 50 -10.41 -6.77 10.60
C LEU A 50 -11.44 -6.59 11.73
N GLU A 51 -12.52 -7.37 11.70
CA GLU A 51 -13.54 -7.39 12.76
C GLU A 51 -12.98 -7.93 14.07
N GLU A 52 -12.30 -9.08 14.05
CA GLU A 52 -11.60 -9.65 15.21
C GLU A 52 -10.56 -8.69 15.81
N CYS A 53 -9.86 -7.96 14.96
CA CYS A 53 -8.88 -6.96 15.37
C CYS A 53 -9.51 -5.62 15.79
N GLU A 54 -10.83 -5.45 15.71
CA GLU A 54 -11.52 -4.17 15.95
C GLU A 54 -10.94 -3.03 15.11
N ILE A 55 -10.66 -3.29 13.83
CA ILE A 55 -10.08 -2.32 12.90
C ILE A 55 -11.14 -1.89 11.89
N PRO A 56 -11.41 -0.57 11.77
CA PRO A 56 -12.35 -0.06 10.80
C PRO A 56 -11.91 -0.30 9.34
N ARG A 57 -12.85 -0.64 8.50
CA ARG A 57 -12.69 -0.75 7.04
C ARG A 57 -13.77 0.04 6.31
N PRO A 58 -13.54 0.41 5.04
CA PRO A 58 -14.61 0.95 4.22
C PRO A 58 -15.80 -0.03 4.16
N THR A 59 -17.01 0.48 4.40
CA THR A 59 -18.22 -0.33 4.22
C THR A 59 -18.44 -0.63 2.75
N GLY A 60 -18.88 -1.85 2.45
CA GLY A 60 -19.08 -2.29 1.08
C GLY A 60 -19.98 -3.50 0.96
N GLY A 61 -20.05 -4.05 -0.22
CA GLY A 61 -20.79 -5.26 -0.54
C GLY A 61 -20.23 -5.99 -1.76
N THR A 62 -20.43 -7.30 -1.77
CA THR A 62 -20.14 -8.16 -2.92
C THR A 62 -21.43 -8.31 -3.72
N VAL A 63 -21.34 -8.13 -5.02
CA VAL A 63 -22.48 -8.16 -5.95
C VAL A 63 -22.14 -8.91 -7.22
N PHE A 64 -23.15 -9.35 -7.95
CA PHE A 64 -23.00 -10.09 -9.21
C PHE A 64 -23.64 -9.37 -10.39
N THR A 65 -24.52 -8.40 -10.13
CA THR A 65 -25.27 -7.69 -11.18
C THR A 65 -25.14 -6.17 -11.03
N ALA A 66 -25.43 -5.45 -12.10
CA ALA A 66 -25.46 -3.99 -12.08
C ALA A 66 -26.55 -3.43 -11.15
N GLU A 67 -27.69 -4.11 -11.09
CA GLU A 67 -28.81 -3.74 -10.23
C GLU A 67 -28.42 -3.85 -8.75
N GLU A 68 -27.83 -4.97 -8.35
CA GLU A 68 -27.32 -5.16 -6.99
C GLU A 68 -26.26 -4.11 -6.65
N ALA A 69 -25.37 -3.79 -7.60
CA ALA A 69 -24.34 -2.78 -7.41
C ALA A 69 -24.92 -1.38 -7.18
N LYS A 70 -25.95 -0.99 -7.92
CA LYS A 70 -26.66 0.28 -7.73
C LYS A 70 -27.37 0.32 -6.37
N GLU A 71 -28.00 -0.78 -5.94
CA GLU A 71 -28.62 -0.86 -4.61
C GLU A 71 -27.60 -0.64 -3.50
N VAL A 72 -26.44 -1.31 -3.59
CA VAL A 72 -25.34 -1.12 -2.63
C VAL A 72 -24.81 0.30 -2.69
N ALA A 73 -24.55 0.84 -3.89
CA ALA A 73 -24.02 2.19 -4.07
C ALA A 73 -24.98 3.26 -3.51
N ASN A 74 -26.27 3.12 -3.77
CA ASN A 74 -27.28 4.06 -3.25
C ASN A 74 -27.42 3.97 -1.72
N ARG A 75 -27.29 2.78 -1.14
CA ARG A 75 -27.27 2.58 0.32
C ARG A 75 -26.04 3.22 0.96
N LEU A 76 -24.85 3.07 0.35
CA LEU A 76 -23.59 3.65 0.85
C LEU A 76 -23.51 5.17 0.60
N GLY A 77 -24.22 5.66 -0.40
CA GLY A 77 -24.09 7.00 -0.94
C GLY A 77 -22.82 7.15 -1.81
N TYR A 78 -22.98 7.82 -2.95
CA TYR A 78 -21.86 8.12 -3.85
C TYR A 78 -20.86 9.12 -3.23
N PRO A 79 -19.58 9.09 -3.65
CA PRO A 79 -18.95 8.15 -4.58
C PRO A 79 -18.69 6.79 -3.96
N VAL A 80 -18.63 5.76 -4.81
CA VAL A 80 -18.27 4.39 -4.46
C VAL A 80 -17.14 3.89 -5.36
N LEU A 81 -16.36 2.94 -4.83
CA LEU A 81 -15.32 2.25 -5.56
C LEU A 81 -15.88 0.92 -6.08
N VAL A 82 -15.80 0.69 -7.38
CA VAL A 82 -16.25 -0.54 -8.03
C VAL A 82 -15.03 -1.29 -8.55
N ARG A 83 -14.90 -2.56 -8.22
CA ARG A 83 -13.78 -3.38 -8.67
C ARG A 83 -14.16 -4.85 -8.78
N PRO A 84 -13.52 -5.62 -9.67
CA PRO A 84 -13.63 -7.08 -9.64
C PRO A 84 -13.07 -7.63 -8.33
N SER A 85 -13.65 -8.70 -7.80
CA SER A 85 -13.14 -9.36 -6.58
C SER A 85 -11.79 -10.04 -6.78
N TYR A 86 -11.43 -10.33 -8.02
CA TYR A 86 -10.26 -11.13 -8.36
C TYR A 86 -9.40 -10.48 -9.44
N VAL A 87 -8.83 -9.31 -9.13
CA VAL A 87 -7.88 -8.65 -10.04
C VAL A 87 -6.68 -8.14 -9.29
N LEU A 88 -5.52 -8.47 -9.83
CA LEU A 88 -4.21 -8.04 -9.33
C LEU A 88 -3.87 -6.63 -9.85
N GLY A 89 -3.32 -5.80 -8.95
CA GLY A 89 -2.76 -4.52 -9.33
C GLY A 89 -3.76 -3.45 -9.74
N GLY A 90 -5.00 -3.51 -9.22
CA GLY A 90 -6.00 -2.45 -9.42
C GLY A 90 -6.65 -2.40 -10.80
N GLN A 91 -6.43 -3.40 -11.67
CA GLN A 91 -7.11 -3.47 -12.96
C GLN A 91 -8.63 -3.49 -12.82
N GLY A 92 -9.33 -2.66 -13.63
CA GLY A 92 -10.79 -2.59 -13.62
C GLY A 92 -11.40 -1.90 -12.40
N MET A 93 -10.58 -1.31 -11.51
CA MET A 93 -11.06 -0.50 -10.40
C MET A 93 -11.46 0.89 -10.88
N GLN A 94 -12.67 1.33 -10.55
CA GLN A 94 -13.24 2.62 -10.97
C GLN A 94 -13.99 3.29 -9.84
N ILE A 95 -14.02 4.62 -9.84
CA ILE A 95 -14.80 5.42 -8.89
C ILE A 95 -16.08 5.85 -9.59
N ALA A 96 -17.23 5.34 -9.13
CA ALA A 96 -18.54 5.71 -9.62
C ALA A 96 -19.14 6.85 -8.79
N ILE A 97 -19.70 7.84 -9.46
CA ILE A 97 -20.35 9.00 -8.84
C ILE A 97 -21.87 9.02 -9.03
N ASN A 98 -22.38 8.10 -9.83
CA ASN A 98 -23.81 7.93 -10.11
C ASN A 98 -24.09 6.52 -10.68
N ASP A 99 -25.38 6.19 -10.88
CA ASP A 99 -25.84 4.89 -11.38
C ASP A 99 -25.37 4.60 -12.82
N ASN A 100 -25.23 5.62 -13.68
CA ASN A 100 -24.76 5.41 -15.04
C ASN A 100 -23.31 4.93 -15.09
N ASP A 101 -22.47 5.46 -14.19
CA ASP A 101 -21.10 5.01 -14.06
C ASP A 101 -21.04 3.52 -13.65
N ILE A 102 -21.94 3.10 -12.76
CA ILE A 102 -22.06 1.69 -12.36
C ILE A 102 -22.35 0.81 -13.58
N ASP A 103 -23.33 1.17 -14.42
CA ASP A 103 -23.67 0.40 -15.61
C ASP A 103 -22.49 0.28 -16.59
N GLU A 104 -21.76 1.39 -16.80
CA GLU A 104 -20.60 1.42 -17.67
C GLU A 104 -19.47 0.52 -17.12
N PHE A 105 -19.14 0.68 -15.83
CA PHE A 105 -18.02 -0.03 -15.20
C PHE A 105 -18.29 -1.53 -15.08
N ILE A 106 -19.51 -1.94 -14.74
CA ILE A 106 -19.87 -3.35 -14.72
C ILE A 106 -19.83 -3.96 -16.13
N GLY A 107 -20.25 -3.19 -17.14
CA GLY A 107 -20.09 -3.61 -18.53
C GLY A 107 -18.63 -3.84 -18.93
N ILE A 108 -17.68 -3.05 -18.41
CA ILE A 108 -16.23 -3.22 -18.62
C ILE A 108 -15.73 -4.45 -17.85
N ILE A 109 -16.09 -4.56 -16.57
CA ILE A 109 -15.67 -5.67 -15.69
C ILE A 109 -16.11 -7.01 -16.26
N ASN A 110 -17.35 -7.13 -16.71
CA ASN A 110 -17.90 -8.37 -17.27
C ASN A 110 -17.20 -8.81 -18.56
N ARG A 111 -16.54 -7.90 -19.27
CA ARG A 111 -15.70 -8.26 -20.44
C ARG A 111 -14.36 -8.84 -20.04
N ILE A 112 -13.84 -8.47 -18.87
CA ILE A 112 -12.52 -8.85 -18.38
C ILE A 112 -12.60 -10.09 -17.49
N ALA A 113 -13.64 -10.18 -16.66
CA ALA A 113 -13.79 -11.17 -15.62
C ALA A 113 -15.26 -11.66 -15.56
N GLN A 114 -15.71 -12.38 -16.60
CA GLN A 114 -17.01 -13.06 -16.57
C GLN A 114 -17.03 -14.06 -15.40
N ASP A 115 -18.15 -14.09 -14.65
CA ASP A 115 -18.42 -15.00 -13.53
C ASP A 115 -17.69 -14.71 -12.20
N HIS A 116 -17.02 -13.58 -12.04
CA HIS A 116 -16.45 -13.19 -10.76
C HIS A 116 -17.32 -12.17 -10.03
N PRO A 117 -17.38 -12.25 -8.69
CA PRO A 117 -18.07 -11.22 -7.88
C PRO A 117 -17.44 -9.83 -8.09
N ILE A 118 -18.26 -8.82 -7.98
CA ILE A 118 -17.87 -7.41 -8.05
C ILE A 118 -17.98 -6.83 -6.65
N LEU A 119 -16.99 -6.07 -6.25
CA LEU A 119 -16.97 -5.35 -4.99
C LEU A 119 -17.38 -3.91 -5.20
N VAL A 120 -18.32 -3.44 -4.37
CA VAL A 120 -18.74 -2.05 -4.31
C VAL A 120 -18.49 -1.55 -2.92
N ASP A 121 -17.50 -0.68 -2.76
CA ASP A 121 -17.06 -0.15 -1.47
C ASP A 121 -17.31 1.35 -1.40
N LYS A 122 -17.61 1.88 -0.21
CA LYS A 122 -17.65 3.33 0.00
C LYS A 122 -16.29 3.92 -0.34
N TYR A 123 -16.25 4.87 -1.27
CA TYR A 123 -15.03 5.61 -1.54
C TYR A 123 -14.76 6.59 -0.41
N LEU A 124 -13.67 6.37 0.30
CA LEU A 124 -13.22 7.25 1.36
C LEU A 124 -12.34 8.36 0.80
N GLN A 125 -12.65 9.59 1.18
CA GLN A 125 -11.82 10.75 0.87
C GLN A 125 -10.91 11.03 2.07
N GLY A 126 -9.63 10.80 1.89
CA GLY A 126 -8.66 10.97 2.97
C GLY A 126 -7.24 10.91 2.44
N LYS A 127 -6.31 10.91 3.37
CA LYS A 127 -4.89 10.75 3.09
C LYS A 127 -4.52 9.29 3.10
N GLU A 128 -3.90 8.84 2.03
CA GLU A 128 -3.40 7.48 1.92
C GLU A 128 -2.05 7.36 2.61
N ILE A 129 -1.92 6.36 3.45
CA ILE A 129 -0.77 6.12 4.32
C ILE A 129 -0.27 4.72 4.06
N GLU A 130 1.03 4.56 3.99
CA GLU A 130 1.67 3.28 3.78
C GLU A 130 2.68 2.97 4.88
N VAL A 131 2.67 1.72 5.32
CA VAL A 131 3.59 1.19 6.32
C VAL A 131 4.18 -0.12 5.81
N ASP A 132 5.51 -0.19 5.80
CA ASP A 132 6.24 -1.45 5.69
C ASP A 132 6.81 -1.82 7.07
N ALA A 133 6.61 -3.06 7.49
CA ALA A 133 7.08 -3.51 8.79
C ALA A 133 7.69 -4.91 8.72
N VAL A 134 8.48 -5.25 9.75
CA VAL A 134 9.02 -6.60 9.96
C VAL A 134 8.44 -7.17 11.24
N CYS A 135 7.95 -8.40 11.18
CA CYS A 135 7.38 -9.12 12.33
C CYS A 135 8.11 -10.45 12.51
N ASP A 136 8.45 -10.80 13.76
CA ASP A 136 9.12 -12.07 14.12
C ASP A 136 8.17 -13.07 14.79
N GLY A 137 6.84 -12.82 14.68
CA GLY A 137 5.78 -13.60 15.29
C GLY A 137 5.41 -13.15 16.72
N GLU A 138 6.25 -12.36 17.37
CA GLU A 138 6.03 -11.81 18.71
C GLU A 138 6.06 -10.28 18.69
N ASP A 139 7.16 -9.75 18.18
CA ASP A 139 7.42 -8.32 18.09
C ASP A 139 7.30 -7.83 16.63
N ILE A 140 7.05 -6.54 16.48
CA ILE A 140 7.00 -5.87 15.19
C ILE A 140 7.91 -4.63 15.21
N LEU A 141 8.60 -4.37 14.11
CA LEU A 141 9.36 -3.15 13.89
C LEU A 141 8.77 -2.40 12.72
N ILE A 142 8.37 -1.15 12.96
CA ILE A 142 7.85 -0.22 11.97
C ILE A 142 8.90 0.88 11.78
N PRO A 143 9.62 0.89 10.65
CA PRO A 143 10.69 1.88 10.41
C PRO A 143 10.21 3.31 10.35
N GLY A 144 8.99 3.51 9.84
CA GLY A 144 8.37 4.82 9.70
C GLY A 144 7.03 4.74 8.99
N ILE A 145 6.30 5.84 9.04
CA ILE A 145 4.99 6.00 8.39
C ILE A 145 5.16 6.92 7.18
N MET A 146 4.73 6.47 6.01
CA MET A 146 4.79 7.21 4.76
C MET A 146 3.41 7.77 4.41
N GLU A 147 3.37 8.99 3.90
CA GLU A 147 2.14 9.66 3.45
C GLU A 147 2.20 9.88 1.93
N HIS A 148 1.13 9.53 1.22
CA HIS A 148 0.98 9.82 -0.21
C HIS A 148 0.46 11.25 -0.40
N ILE A 149 1.00 11.94 -1.40
CA ILE A 149 0.62 13.32 -1.70
C ILE A 149 -0.62 13.37 -2.58
N GLU A 150 -0.76 12.41 -3.49
CA GLU A 150 -1.91 12.32 -4.38
C GLU A 150 -3.17 11.89 -3.62
N ARG A 151 -4.31 12.09 -4.27
CA ARG A 151 -5.59 11.57 -3.77
C ARG A 151 -5.57 10.05 -3.65
N ALA A 152 -6.36 9.51 -2.75
CA ALA A 152 -6.57 8.07 -2.61
C ALA A 152 -7.06 7.41 -3.92
N GLY A 153 -6.66 6.16 -4.14
CA GLY A 153 -7.00 5.37 -5.31
C GLY A 153 -5.98 5.44 -6.45
N ILE A 154 -4.80 6.05 -6.23
CA ILE A 154 -3.64 5.96 -7.12
C ILE A 154 -2.70 4.89 -6.58
N HIS A 155 -2.18 4.02 -7.47
CA HIS A 155 -1.25 2.96 -7.06
C HIS A 155 -0.05 3.53 -6.30
N SER A 156 0.35 2.90 -5.20
CA SER A 156 1.43 3.40 -4.33
C SER A 156 2.77 3.57 -5.05
N GLY A 157 3.04 2.75 -6.08
CA GLY A 157 4.21 2.90 -6.95
C GLY A 157 4.22 4.18 -7.76
N ASP A 158 3.04 4.71 -8.09
CA ASP A 158 2.83 5.92 -8.92
C ASP A 158 2.64 7.18 -8.08
N SER A 159 2.50 7.04 -6.77
CA SER A 159 2.31 8.15 -5.85
C SER A 159 3.63 8.73 -5.37
N ILE A 160 3.64 10.04 -5.17
CA ILE A 160 4.69 10.73 -4.42
C ILE A 160 4.50 10.38 -2.94
N SER A 161 5.51 9.77 -2.33
CA SER A 161 5.46 9.42 -0.91
C SER A 161 6.42 10.27 -0.11
N VAL A 162 5.98 10.77 1.03
CA VAL A 162 6.79 11.59 1.95
C VAL A 162 6.98 10.86 3.28
N TYR A 163 8.20 10.93 3.80
CA TYR A 163 8.59 10.47 5.13
C TYR A 163 9.38 11.57 5.85
N PRO A 164 9.10 11.81 7.14
CA PRO A 164 7.95 11.35 7.92
C PRO A 164 6.62 11.87 7.36
N ALA A 165 5.50 11.22 7.73
CA ALA A 165 4.17 11.72 7.39
C ALA A 165 3.98 13.14 7.93
N GLN A 166 3.54 14.07 7.05
CA GLN A 166 3.55 15.51 7.34
C GLN A 166 2.26 16.00 8.00
N SER A 167 1.14 15.33 7.75
CA SER A 167 -0.18 15.83 8.12
C SER A 167 -0.91 15.00 9.18
N LEU A 168 -0.27 13.95 9.70
CA LEU A 168 -0.88 13.08 10.70
C LEU A 168 -0.72 13.63 12.10
N THR A 169 -1.79 13.51 12.89
CA THR A 169 -1.73 13.72 14.34
C THR A 169 -0.96 12.57 15.00
N GLN A 170 -0.44 12.79 16.20
CA GLN A 170 0.20 11.70 16.97
C GLN A 170 -0.78 10.57 17.24
N LYS A 171 -2.04 10.87 17.52
CA LYS A 171 -3.09 9.88 17.76
C LYS A 171 -3.37 9.01 16.52
N ALA A 172 -3.34 9.58 15.31
CA ALA A 172 -3.44 8.81 14.08
C ALA A 172 -2.22 7.90 13.89
N LYS A 173 -1.00 8.40 14.14
CA LYS A 173 0.24 7.60 14.08
C LYS A 173 0.20 6.43 15.07
N ASP A 174 -0.26 6.66 16.30
CA ASP A 174 -0.38 5.62 17.33
C ASP A 174 -1.40 4.54 16.92
N LYS A 175 -2.56 4.94 16.35
CA LYS A 175 -3.54 3.99 15.80
C LYS A 175 -2.96 3.17 14.65
N ILE A 176 -2.25 3.79 13.71
CA ILE A 176 -1.62 3.10 12.58
C ILE A 176 -0.62 2.06 13.10
N ALA A 177 0.22 2.42 14.05
CA ALA A 177 1.18 1.50 14.65
C ALA A 177 0.49 0.33 15.38
N GLU A 178 -0.57 0.61 16.13
CA GLU A 178 -1.33 -0.41 16.84
C GLU A 178 -2.10 -1.34 15.88
N TYR A 179 -2.73 -0.81 14.84
CA TYR A 179 -3.41 -1.61 13.83
C TYR A 179 -2.43 -2.50 13.06
N THR A 180 -1.26 -1.96 12.72
CA THR A 180 -0.17 -2.74 12.10
C THR A 180 0.23 -3.92 13.00
N ARG A 181 0.37 -3.68 14.30
CA ARG A 181 0.71 -4.72 15.28
C ARG A 181 -0.37 -5.81 15.39
N ARG A 182 -1.65 -5.41 15.48
CA ARG A 182 -2.78 -6.34 15.57
C ARG A 182 -2.89 -7.22 14.34
N LEU A 183 -2.81 -6.62 13.15
CA LEU A 183 -2.87 -7.34 11.87
C LEU A 183 -1.70 -8.30 11.68
N ALA A 184 -0.47 -7.87 11.95
CA ALA A 184 0.68 -8.73 11.86
C ALA A 184 0.58 -9.95 12.80
N LYS A 185 0.02 -9.76 13.99
CA LYS A 185 -0.20 -10.83 14.97
C LYS A 185 -1.32 -11.77 14.53
N SER A 186 -2.47 -11.26 14.11
CA SER A 186 -3.62 -12.08 13.69
C SER A 186 -3.30 -12.89 12.42
N LEU A 187 -2.54 -12.31 11.49
CA LEU A 187 -2.06 -13.00 10.29
C LEU A 187 -0.81 -13.86 10.52
N HIS A 188 -0.34 -14.00 11.76
CA HIS A 188 0.86 -14.75 12.11
C HIS A 188 2.06 -14.45 11.19
N VAL A 189 2.28 -13.18 10.93
CA VAL A 189 3.33 -12.74 10.01
C VAL A 189 4.71 -13.06 10.57
N ILE A 190 5.54 -13.68 9.71
CA ILE A 190 6.96 -13.87 9.93
C ILE A 190 7.71 -13.27 8.73
N GLY A 191 8.41 -12.18 8.95
CA GLY A 191 9.07 -11.42 7.90
C GLY A 191 8.37 -10.10 7.60
N LEU A 192 8.10 -9.82 6.33
CA LEU A 192 7.57 -8.55 5.86
C LEU A 192 6.04 -8.49 5.87
N ILE A 193 5.54 -7.31 6.16
CA ILE A 193 4.15 -6.92 5.96
C ILE A 193 4.08 -5.47 5.46
N ASN A 194 3.28 -5.25 4.44
CA ASN A 194 2.93 -3.93 3.94
C ASN A 194 1.45 -3.67 4.19
N ILE A 195 1.12 -2.52 4.72
CA ILE A 195 -0.27 -2.13 4.99
C ILE A 195 -0.53 -0.75 4.42
N GLN A 196 -1.64 -0.63 3.71
CA GLN A 196 -2.16 0.64 3.23
C GLN A 196 -3.36 1.05 4.06
N PHE A 197 -3.31 2.28 4.55
CA PHE A 197 -4.35 2.91 5.34
C PHE A 197 -4.91 4.14 4.61
N ILE A 198 -6.09 4.56 5.00
CA ILE A 198 -6.61 5.89 4.68
C ILE A 198 -7.02 6.58 5.97
N VAL A 199 -6.60 7.83 6.12
CA VAL A 199 -6.94 8.68 7.26
C VAL A 199 -7.92 9.74 6.80
N CYS A 200 -9.14 9.68 7.32
CA CYS A 200 -10.21 10.63 7.07
C CYS A 200 -10.33 11.58 8.27
N GLY A 201 -10.57 12.87 8.00
CA GLY A 201 -10.59 13.86 9.08
C GLY A 201 -9.24 13.94 9.81
N GLU A 202 -9.27 14.01 11.14
CA GLU A 202 -8.06 14.12 11.97
C GLU A 202 -7.48 12.75 12.33
N ASP A 203 -8.33 11.80 12.75
CA ASP A 203 -7.89 10.56 13.41
C ASP A 203 -8.66 9.30 12.98
N ASP A 204 -9.53 9.37 12.01
CA ASP A 204 -10.29 8.21 11.55
C ASP A 204 -9.45 7.39 10.58
N VAL A 205 -8.86 6.31 11.10
CA VAL A 205 -7.94 5.43 10.38
C VAL A 205 -8.67 4.19 9.91
N TYR A 206 -8.63 3.91 8.61
CA TYR A 206 -9.18 2.71 7.99
C TYR A 206 -8.08 1.93 7.29
N VAL A 207 -8.20 0.60 7.26
CA VAL A 207 -7.32 -0.26 6.47
C VAL A 207 -7.92 -0.45 5.09
N ILE A 208 -7.10 -0.28 4.05
CA ILE A 208 -7.48 -0.51 2.65
C ILE A 208 -6.99 -1.87 2.19
N GLU A 209 -5.72 -2.18 2.45
CA GLU A 209 -5.06 -3.37 1.93
C GLU A 209 -3.94 -3.82 2.87
N VAL A 210 -3.77 -5.15 2.95
CA VAL A 210 -2.65 -5.77 3.66
C VAL A 210 -1.97 -6.77 2.75
N ASN A 211 -0.66 -6.67 2.67
CA ASN A 211 0.19 -7.54 1.88
C ASN A 211 1.28 -8.15 2.78
N PRO A 212 1.21 -9.43 3.17
CA PRO A 212 2.27 -10.08 3.97
C PRO A 212 3.49 -10.43 3.12
N ARG A 213 4.05 -9.43 2.50
CA ARG A 213 5.22 -9.46 1.62
C ARG A 213 5.86 -8.10 1.49
N SER A 214 6.99 -8.05 0.78
CA SER A 214 7.67 -6.80 0.43
C SER A 214 6.81 -5.93 -0.50
N SER A 215 6.90 -4.64 -0.31
CA SER A 215 6.33 -3.61 -1.16
C SER A 215 7.40 -2.93 -2.03
N ARG A 216 6.98 -2.04 -2.92
CA ARG A 216 7.89 -1.20 -3.70
C ARG A 216 8.52 -0.08 -2.89
N THR A 217 7.95 0.27 -1.74
CA THR A 217 8.46 1.31 -0.85
C THR A 217 9.55 0.81 0.10
N VAL A 218 9.77 -0.51 0.22
CA VAL A 218 10.81 -1.09 1.08
C VAL A 218 12.21 -0.53 0.79
N PRO A 219 12.69 -0.40 -0.46
CA PRO A 219 14.00 0.20 -0.72
C PRO A 219 14.08 1.66 -0.27
N TYR A 220 13.01 2.41 -0.49
CA TYR A 220 12.89 3.81 -0.09
C TYR A 220 12.93 3.95 1.43
N ILE A 221 12.03 3.31 2.16
CA ILE A 221 11.96 3.44 3.62
C ILE A 221 13.21 2.89 4.32
N SER A 222 13.82 1.83 3.80
CA SER A 222 15.11 1.33 4.29
C SER A 222 16.20 2.38 4.18
N LYS A 223 16.29 3.06 3.04
CA LYS A 223 17.32 4.07 2.78
C LYS A 223 17.14 5.31 3.65
N VAL A 224 15.90 5.79 3.78
CA VAL A 224 15.62 7.04 4.50
C VAL A 224 15.62 6.88 6.01
N THR A 225 15.37 5.70 6.55
CA THR A 225 15.44 5.44 7.99
C THR A 225 16.78 4.86 8.43
N GLY A 226 17.59 4.36 7.50
CA GLY A 226 18.84 3.66 7.80
C GLY A 226 18.61 2.25 8.37
N ILE A 227 17.37 1.76 8.41
CA ILE A 227 17.06 0.42 8.89
C ILE A 227 17.07 -0.54 7.71
N PRO A 228 17.98 -1.54 7.68
CA PRO A 228 18.11 -2.48 6.57
C PRO A 228 16.98 -3.53 6.62
N ILE A 229 15.78 -3.18 6.14
CA ILE A 229 14.56 -3.96 6.29
C ILE A 229 14.68 -5.36 5.68
N VAL A 230 15.22 -5.50 4.46
CA VAL A 230 15.36 -6.80 3.80
C VAL A 230 16.35 -7.71 4.52
N PRO A 231 17.56 -7.28 4.90
CA PRO A 231 18.45 -8.06 5.76
C PRO A 231 17.83 -8.44 7.11
N LEU A 232 17.09 -7.52 7.74
CA LEU A 232 16.40 -7.78 9.00
C LEU A 232 15.32 -8.85 8.82
N ALA A 233 14.43 -8.70 7.84
CA ALA A 233 13.39 -9.67 7.52
C ALA A 233 13.98 -11.05 7.18
N SER A 234 15.08 -11.11 6.43
CA SER A 234 15.75 -12.36 6.10
C SER A 234 16.24 -13.10 7.35
N LYS A 235 16.81 -12.39 8.32
CA LYS A 235 17.23 -12.97 9.61
C LYS A 235 16.04 -13.44 10.43
N VAL A 236 14.95 -12.67 10.43
CA VAL A 236 13.71 -13.03 11.13
C VAL A 236 13.08 -14.28 10.53
N ILE A 237 13.02 -14.39 9.20
CA ILE A 237 12.49 -15.56 8.50
C ILE A 237 13.23 -16.85 8.83
N ILE A 238 14.53 -16.77 9.12
CA ILE A 238 15.33 -17.94 9.55
C ILE A 238 15.37 -18.12 11.08
N GLY A 239 14.51 -17.42 11.83
CA GLY A 239 14.25 -17.68 13.25
C GLY A 239 14.88 -16.73 14.25
N ASN A 240 15.56 -15.66 13.82
CA ASN A 240 16.08 -14.66 14.75
C ASN A 240 14.96 -13.73 15.24
N LYS A 241 15.07 -13.24 16.46
CA LYS A 241 14.13 -12.28 17.02
C LYS A 241 14.63 -10.83 16.85
N ILE A 242 13.71 -9.90 16.65
CA ILE A 242 14.00 -8.47 16.46
C ILE A 242 14.88 -7.92 17.58
N LYS A 243 14.54 -8.26 18.83
CA LYS A 243 15.30 -7.84 20.03
C LYS A 243 16.72 -8.41 20.06
N GLU A 244 16.89 -9.67 19.66
CA GLU A 244 18.20 -10.34 19.60
C GLU A 244 19.12 -9.71 18.54
N LEU A 245 18.52 -9.13 17.50
CA LEU A 245 19.23 -8.40 16.45
C LEU A 245 19.57 -6.94 16.84
N GLY A 246 19.23 -6.54 18.08
CA GLY A 246 19.58 -5.23 18.63
C GLY A 246 18.59 -4.12 18.29
N TYR A 247 17.38 -4.45 17.83
CA TYR A 247 16.36 -3.48 17.52
C TYR A 247 15.31 -3.39 18.64
N THR A 248 14.80 -2.17 18.87
CA THR A 248 13.65 -1.95 19.76
C THR A 248 12.38 -2.15 18.96
N PRO A 249 11.44 -3.02 19.41
CA PRO A 249 10.16 -3.17 18.75
C PRO A 249 9.31 -1.89 18.73
N GLY A 250 8.37 -1.83 17.81
CA GLY A 250 7.41 -0.75 17.65
C GLY A 250 7.77 0.25 16.54
N LEU A 251 7.08 1.37 16.55
CA LEU A 251 7.35 2.48 15.65
C LEU A 251 8.66 3.16 16.03
N GLN A 252 9.56 3.26 15.06
CA GLN A 252 10.86 3.87 15.28
C GLN A 252 10.76 5.41 15.29
N PRO A 253 11.69 6.10 15.98
CA PRO A 253 11.74 7.56 15.98
C PRO A 253 11.86 8.12 14.56
N GLU A 254 11.16 9.21 14.31
CA GLU A 254 11.22 9.90 13.02
C GLU A 254 12.58 10.60 12.82
N ALA A 255 13.03 10.66 11.57
CA ALA A 255 14.23 11.42 11.20
C ALA A 255 13.98 12.93 11.34
N ASP A 256 15.08 13.68 11.53
CA ASP A 256 15.08 15.14 11.60
C ASP A 256 15.15 15.82 10.21
N TYR A 257 14.86 15.10 9.17
CA TYR A 257 14.79 15.53 7.78
C TYR A 257 13.55 14.94 7.10
N VAL A 258 13.20 15.51 5.95
CA VAL A 258 12.12 15.05 5.10
C VAL A 258 12.70 14.37 3.87
N ALA A 259 12.13 13.22 3.52
CA ALA A 259 12.47 12.47 2.33
C ALA A 259 11.23 12.31 1.45
N VAL A 260 11.37 12.56 0.14
CA VAL A 260 10.30 12.44 -0.85
C VAL A 260 10.71 11.43 -1.91
N LYS A 261 9.90 10.39 -2.07
CA LYS A 261 9.97 9.46 -3.20
C LYS A 261 9.12 10.02 -4.34
N MET A 262 9.72 10.18 -5.51
CA MET A 262 9.07 10.63 -6.74
C MET A 262 9.04 9.48 -7.75
N PRO A 263 7.87 9.08 -8.27
CA PRO A 263 7.79 8.11 -9.36
C PRO A 263 8.36 8.70 -10.66
N VAL A 264 8.92 7.85 -11.49
CA VAL A 264 9.40 8.20 -12.82
C VAL A 264 8.61 7.41 -13.85
N PHE A 265 8.09 8.11 -14.85
CA PHE A 265 7.26 7.53 -15.91
C PHE A 265 8.01 7.55 -17.25
N SER A 266 7.75 6.55 -18.09
CA SER A 266 8.31 6.44 -19.44
C SER A 266 7.25 6.65 -20.52
N PHE A 267 6.25 7.49 -20.28
CA PHE A 267 5.15 7.74 -21.22
C PHE A 267 5.65 8.22 -22.59
N GLU A 268 6.71 9.00 -22.64
CA GLU A 268 7.32 9.49 -23.90
C GLU A 268 7.83 8.36 -24.80
N LYS A 269 8.15 7.18 -24.20
CA LYS A 269 8.66 6.02 -24.94
C LYS A 269 7.55 5.11 -25.46
N ILE A 270 6.32 5.28 -24.99
CA ILE A 270 5.18 4.42 -25.31
C ILE A 270 4.12 5.26 -26.01
N ARG A 271 4.01 5.12 -27.34
CA ARG A 271 3.00 5.85 -28.12
C ARG A 271 1.59 5.39 -27.76
N GLY A 272 0.70 6.34 -27.46
CA GLY A 272 -0.69 6.07 -27.15
C GLY A 272 -0.93 5.52 -25.73
N ALA A 273 0.06 5.59 -24.84
CA ALA A 273 -0.13 5.24 -23.44
C ALA A 273 -1.14 6.19 -22.78
N ASP A 274 -2.05 5.62 -21.98
CA ASP A 274 -2.88 6.41 -21.08
C ASP A 274 -2.01 6.94 -19.94
N ILE A 275 -1.96 8.26 -19.82
CA ILE A 275 -1.16 8.97 -18.81
C ILE A 275 -1.93 9.26 -17.52
N SER A 276 -3.22 8.91 -17.46
CA SER A 276 -4.04 9.13 -16.27
C SER A 276 -3.61 8.19 -15.15
N LEU A 277 -3.33 8.73 -13.97
CA LEU A 277 -2.96 7.92 -12.81
C LEU A 277 -4.22 7.34 -12.17
N GLY A 278 -4.11 6.09 -11.75
CA GLY A 278 -5.19 5.32 -11.15
C GLY A 278 -4.66 4.13 -10.35
N PRO A 279 -5.50 3.13 -10.11
CA PRO A 279 -5.13 1.96 -9.32
C PRO A 279 -4.08 1.06 -9.99
N GLU A 280 -3.95 1.11 -11.31
CA GLU A 280 -2.95 0.35 -12.06
C GLU A 280 -1.61 1.08 -12.10
N MET A 281 -0.52 0.37 -11.77
CA MET A 281 0.81 0.94 -11.75
C MET A 281 1.36 1.23 -13.15
N LYS A 282 1.83 2.46 -13.38
CA LYS A 282 2.38 2.95 -14.66
C LYS A 282 3.83 3.44 -14.56
N SER A 283 4.35 3.64 -13.36
CA SER A 283 5.74 4.08 -13.15
C SER A 283 6.75 3.01 -13.54
N THR A 284 7.89 3.44 -14.05
CA THR A 284 9.00 2.59 -14.50
C THR A 284 10.26 2.76 -13.67
N GLY A 285 10.26 3.69 -12.73
CA GLY A 285 11.37 3.98 -11.84
C GLY A 285 10.95 4.93 -10.74
N GLU A 286 11.90 5.29 -9.91
CA GLU A 286 11.71 6.24 -8.82
C GLU A 286 13.00 7.01 -8.53
N CYS A 287 12.87 8.17 -7.93
CA CYS A 287 13.99 8.94 -7.38
C CYS A 287 13.66 9.47 -5.99
N LEU A 288 14.67 9.93 -5.30
CA LEU A 288 14.61 10.35 -3.91
C LEU A 288 15.14 11.77 -3.75
N GLY A 289 14.36 12.64 -3.10
CA GLY A 289 14.81 13.93 -2.60
C GLY A 289 14.87 13.94 -1.08
N ILE A 290 15.95 14.44 -0.48
CA ILE A 290 16.10 14.58 0.96
C ILE A 290 16.50 16.00 1.29
N ALA A 291 15.83 16.64 2.27
CA ALA A 291 16.12 17.97 2.75
C ALA A 291 15.60 18.17 4.17
N LYS A 292 15.81 19.38 4.72
CA LYS A 292 15.27 19.74 6.05
C LYS A 292 13.78 20.09 6.00
N THR A 293 13.28 20.52 4.86
CA THR A 293 11.87 20.87 4.65
C THR A 293 11.25 20.03 3.55
N PHE A 294 9.92 19.92 3.58
CA PHE A 294 9.16 19.19 2.54
C PHE A 294 9.36 19.82 1.15
N ASP A 295 9.26 21.14 1.05
CA ASP A 295 9.38 21.87 -0.23
C ASP A 295 10.75 21.63 -0.89
N GLU A 296 11.83 21.70 -0.09
CA GLU A 296 13.18 21.43 -0.60
C GLU A 296 13.38 19.97 -1.01
N ALA A 297 12.84 19.02 -0.23
CA ALA A 297 12.91 17.60 -0.55
C ALA A 297 12.13 17.30 -1.82
N LEU A 298 10.92 17.84 -1.96
CA LEU A 298 10.09 17.71 -3.15
C LEU A 298 10.77 18.32 -4.38
N TYR A 299 11.36 19.52 -4.24
CA TYR A 299 12.11 20.15 -5.33
C TYR A 299 13.27 19.27 -5.81
N LYS A 300 14.05 18.70 -4.89
CA LYS A 300 15.14 17.78 -5.23
C LYS A 300 14.62 16.52 -5.93
N ALA A 301 13.47 16.00 -5.48
CA ALA A 301 12.84 14.84 -6.08
C ALA A 301 12.39 15.12 -7.54
N PHE A 302 11.79 16.29 -7.80
CA PHE A 302 11.47 16.73 -9.16
C PHE A 302 12.70 16.80 -10.07
N LEU A 303 13.78 17.39 -9.58
CA LEU A 303 15.05 17.46 -10.34
C LEU A 303 15.61 16.07 -10.62
N GLY A 304 15.56 15.16 -9.61
CA GLY A 304 15.99 13.78 -9.75
C GLY A 304 15.16 12.98 -10.77
N ALA A 305 13.87 13.29 -10.89
CA ALA A 305 12.98 12.73 -11.90
C ALA A 305 13.18 13.32 -13.32
N GLY A 306 14.09 14.28 -13.47
CA GLY A 306 14.34 14.96 -14.75
C GLY A 306 13.31 16.03 -15.10
N ILE A 307 12.45 16.40 -14.18
CA ILE A 307 11.43 17.42 -14.38
C ILE A 307 12.06 18.80 -14.24
N LYS A 308 12.03 19.59 -15.32
CA LYS A 308 12.52 20.97 -15.32
C LYS A 308 11.47 21.89 -14.71
N LEU A 309 11.69 22.31 -13.48
CA LEU A 309 10.86 23.32 -12.85
C LEU A 309 11.25 24.72 -13.35
N PRO A 310 10.28 25.62 -13.57
CA PRO A 310 10.59 27.00 -13.86
C PRO A 310 11.38 27.60 -12.70
N LYS A 311 12.43 28.37 -13.01
CA LYS A 311 13.15 29.14 -11.99
C LYS A 311 12.18 30.16 -11.43
N PHE A 312 11.80 30.03 -10.18
CA PHE A 312 11.11 31.10 -9.47
C PHE A 312 12.03 32.33 -9.46
N LYS A 313 11.65 33.37 -10.19
CA LYS A 313 12.21 34.68 -9.93
C LYS A 313 11.75 35.08 -8.54
N LYS A 314 12.69 35.39 -7.62
CA LYS A 314 12.34 36.13 -6.44
C LYS A 314 11.59 37.38 -6.91
N HIS A 315 10.29 37.44 -6.62
CA HIS A 315 9.61 38.70 -6.68
C HIS A 315 10.19 39.54 -5.52
N ASP A 316 10.99 40.52 -5.86
CA ASP A 316 11.27 41.61 -4.93
C ASP A 316 9.92 42.20 -4.56
N HIS A 317 9.56 42.05 -3.29
CA HIS A 317 8.39 42.69 -2.71
C HIS A 317 8.70 44.18 -2.55
N ASP A 318 8.73 44.89 -3.66
CA ASP A 318 8.46 46.33 -3.70
C ASP A 318 7.06 46.50 -4.30
N CYS A 319 6.04 46.34 -3.43
CA CYS A 319 4.76 46.92 -3.67
C CYS A 319 4.75 48.31 -3.05
N PRO A 320 4.33 49.37 -3.80
CA PRO A 320 4.20 50.74 -3.28
C PRO A 320 3.11 50.88 -2.23
#